data_c3321f51db446fb871e64c9e5638c58b
#
_entry.id   c3321f51db446fb871e64c9e5638c58b
#
_cell.length_a   1.000
_cell.length_b   1.000
_cell.length_c   1.000
_cell.angle_alpha   90.00
_cell.angle_beta   90.00
_cell.angle_gamma   90.00
#
_symmetry.space_group_name_H-M   'P 1'
#
loop_
_entity.id
_entity.type
_entity.pdbx_description
1 polymer ?
#
loop_
_entity_poly.entity_id
_entity_poly.type
_entity_poly.pdbx_seq_one_letter_code
_entity_poly.pdbx_strand_id
1 'polypeptide(L)'
;MEREKFKSRLGFILISAGCAIGIGNVWRFPYVVGNNGGGCFVLFYILFLVILGLPILTMEFSVGRASQQSISRSFKALEKKGQYWHFHGYVGMAGNYILMMFYTTVAGWMLRYFFDMAKGDFTNATTADVQAHFSDMLNVPSEMIFWTVIVIILGFLVCSLGLQNGVEKISKTMMIALLIIMVVLAINSIFLDGSDKGLYFYLVPDFNRIKEIGLVNVIVAAMNQAFFTLSIGMGSMAIFGSYLGKDRSLLGESINIVALDTFVAIVSGLIIFPSCFAFGVNPDQGPSLIFVTLPNIFIQMPGGRIWGSCFFIFMAFAAFSTVIAVFENIMSSCMDLWGWSRKKTAIVNTIVIILASLPCILGFNLLSGFHPLGDGTSVLDLEDFMISNLILPIGSLIYTLFCTSKYGWGWDNYIAEVNLGSGLKVPNKIRIYCKWILPLITLIIIVNGLISVFFK
;
A
#
# COMPACT_ATOMS: atom_id res chain seq x y z
N MET A 1 14.09 22.64 -13.66
CA MET A 1 12.69 23.08 -13.47
C MET A 1 12.48 23.33 -11.98
N GLU A 2 11.77 24.39 -11.63
CA GLU A 2 11.36 24.59 -10.25
C GLU A 2 10.37 23.49 -9.86
N ARG A 3 10.57 22.88 -8.66
CA ARG A 3 9.73 21.75 -8.21
C ARG A 3 8.35 22.27 -7.81
N GLU A 4 7.28 21.63 -8.29
CA GLU A 4 5.91 21.91 -7.83
C GLU A 4 5.82 21.73 -6.31
N LYS A 5 4.92 22.46 -5.64
CA LYS A 5 4.69 22.37 -4.20
C LYS A 5 3.21 22.11 -3.93
N PHE A 6 2.91 21.42 -2.84
CA PHE A 6 1.55 21.28 -2.37
C PHE A 6 0.92 22.63 -2.03
N LYS A 7 -0.35 22.77 -2.36
CA LYS A 7 -1.13 23.97 -2.04
C LYS A 7 -1.48 24.04 -0.56
N SER A 8 -1.67 22.88 0.08
CA SER A 8 -2.09 22.79 1.47
C SER A 8 -1.41 21.65 2.22
N ARG A 9 -1.20 21.85 3.54
CA ARG A 9 -0.72 20.81 4.45
C ARG A 9 -1.65 19.59 4.46
N LEU A 10 -2.96 19.82 4.52
CA LEU A 10 -3.96 18.75 4.50
C LEU A 10 -3.87 17.94 3.19
N GLY A 11 -3.64 18.62 2.06
CA GLY A 11 -3.40 17.97 0.77
C GLY A 11 -2.20 17.04 0.83
N PHE A 12 -1.06 17.49 1.35
CA PHE A 12 0.13 16.66 1.55
C PHE A 12 -0.17 15.43 2.42
N ILE A 13 -0.79 15.62 3.61
CA ILE A 13 -1.08 14.51 4.54
C ILE A 13 -1.99 13.48 3.87
N LEU A 14 -3.10 13.93 3.24
CA LEU A 14 -4.08 13.03 2.63
C LEU A 14 -3.53 12.30 1.40
N ILE A 15 -2.66 12.92 0.60
CA ILE A 15 -2.03 12.25 -0.55
C ILE A 15 -1.00 11.24 -0.08
N SER A 16 -0.13 11.64 0.85
CA SER A 16 0.90 10.73 1.38
C SER A 16 0.26 9.57 2.14
N ALA A 17 -0.79 9.83 2.93
CA ALA A 17 -1.58 8.78 3.54
C ALA A 17 -2.30 7.93 2.48
N GLY A 18 -2.87 8.53 1.42
CA GLY A 18 -3.50 7.82 0.32
C GLY A 18 -2.54 6.95 -0.49
N CYS A 19 -1.23 7.24 -0.47
CA CYS A 19 -0.20 6.35 -1.02
C CYS A 19 0.02 5.12 -0.13
N ALA A 20 -0.02 5.29 1.18
CA ALA A 20 0.07 4.21 2.16
C ALA A 20 -1.25 3.43 2.24
N ILE A 21 -2.37 4.13 2.35
CA ILE A 21 -3.72 3.55 2.42
C ILE A 21 -4.13 2.99 1.06
N GLY A 22 -4.03 1.68 0.93
CA GLY A 22 -4.37 0.98 -0.30
C GLY A 22 -4.97 -0.39 -0.02
N ILE A 23 -4.79 -1.27 -0.99
CA ILE A 23 -5.18 -2.68 -0.89
C ILE A 23 -4.53 -3.35 0.34
N GLY A 24 -3.35 -2.89 0.73
CA GLY A 24 -2.62 -3.37 1.91
C GLY A 24 -3.38 -3.25 3.22
N ASN A 25 -4.14 -2.16 3.42
CA ASN A 25 -4.89 -1.89 4.64
C ASN A 25 -6.27 -2.56 4.64
N VAL A 26 -6.89 -2.63 3.48
CA VAL A 26 -8.31 -3.03 3.38
C VAL A 26 -8.47 -4.50 3.04
N TRP A 27 -7.49 -5.11 2.39
CA TRP A 27 -7.49 -6.51 2.01
C TRP A 27 -6.44 -7.33 2.76
N ARG A 28 -5.14 -6.99 2.56
CA ARG A 28 -4.03 -7.79 3.11
C ARG A 28 -4.03 -7.77 4.64
N PHE A 29 -4.23 -6.61 5.25
CA PHE A 29 -4.20 -6.49 6.71
C PHE A 29 -5.26 -7.37 7.39
N PRO A 30 -6.58 -7.34 7.05
CA PRO A 30 -7.55 -8.25 7.65
C PRO A 30 -7.22 -9.73 7.44
N TYR A 31 -6.78 -10.09 6.23
CA TYR A 31 -6.35 -11.46 5.93
C TYR A 31 -5.19 -11.90 6.84
N VAL A 32 -4.14 -11.08 6.97
CA VAL A 32 -2.99 -11.42 7.82
C VAL A 32 -3.39 -11.44 9.30
N VAL A 33 -4.26 -10.54 9.76
CA VAL A 33 -4.82 -10.56 11.13
C VAL A 33 -5.58 -11.85 11.39
N GLY A 34 -6.42 -12.30 10.46
CA GLY A 34 -7.20 -13.53 10.56
C GLY A 34 -6.31 -14.76 10.78
N ASN A 35 -5.22 -14.85 10.01
CA ASN A 35 -4.26 -15.97 10.07
C ASN A 35 -3.27 -15.91 11.24
N ASN A 36 -3.11 -14.75 11.90
CA ASN A 36 -2.06 -14.52 12.89
C ASN A 36 -2.59 -14.16 14.28
N GLY A 37 -3.77 -14.65 14.66
CA GLY A 37 -4.25 -14.60 16.05
C GLY A 37 -4.99 -13.32 16.45
N GLY A 38 -5.52 -12.57 15.49
CA GLY A 38 -6.45 -11.47 15.76
C GLY A 38 -5.81 -10.28 16.51
N GLY A 39 -6.39 -9.90 17.66
CA GLY A 39 -5.99 -8.73 18.42
C GLY A 39 -4.52 -8.68 18.88
N CYS A 40 -3.90 -9.84 19.11
CA CYS A 40 -2.46 -9.90 19.42
C CYS A 40 -1.59 -9.46 18.23
N PHE A 41 -1.93 -9.90 17.03
CA PHE A 41 -1.22 -9.46 15.82
C PHE A 41 -1.36 -7.94 15.67
N VAL A 42 -2.55 -7.37 15.88
CA VAL A 42 -2.80 -5.93 15.79
C VAL A 42 -1.88 -5.15 16.73
N LEU A 43 -1.67 -5.62 17.96
CA LEU A 43 -0.72 -5.00 18.90
C LEU A 43 0.72 -4.99 18.37
N PHE A 44 1.22 -6.14 17.87
CA PHE A 44 2.56 -6.21 17.29
C PHE A 44 2.68 -5.33 16.04
N TYR A 45 1.65 -5.31 15.19
CA TYR A 45 1.64 -4.46 14.01
C TYR A 45 1.77 -2.97 14.36
N ILE A 46 0.98 -2.46 15.30
CA ILE A 46 1.08 -1.06 15.76
C ILE A 46 2.47 -0.78 16.35
N LEU A 47 2.99 -1.70 17.15
CA LEU A 47 4.34 -1.57 17.70
C LEU A 47 5.39 -1.43 16.61
N PHE A 48 5.34 -2.31 15.57
CA PHE A 48 6.30 -2.26 14.47
C PHE A 48 6.11 -1.07 13.53
N LEU A 49 4.89 -0.54 13.37
CA LEU A 49 4.68 0.73 12.68
C LEU A 49 5.45 1.87 13.34
N VAL A 50 5.46 1.91 14.67
CA VAL A 50 6.15 2.97 15.42
C VAL A 50 7.66 2.76 15.42
N ILE A 51 8.13 1.54 15.68
CA ILE A 51 9.58 1.31 15.84
C ILE A 51 10.31 1.12 14.50
N LEU A 52 9.67 0.58 13.46
CA LEU A 52 10.29 0.38 12.15
C LEU A 52 9.77 1.39 11.12
N GLY A 53 8.46 1.46 10.95
CA GLY A 53 7.82 2.24 9.90
C GLY A 53 8.11 3.73 10.02
N LEU A 54 7.84 4.33 11.18
CA LEU A 54 7.98 5.76 11.40
C LEU A 54 9.42 6.29 11.18
N PRO A 55 10.50 5.68 11.72
CA PRO A 55 11.86 6.12 11.43
C PRO A 55 12.22 6.06 9.95
N ILE A 56 11.88 4.97 9.24
CA ILE A 56 12.20 4.81 7.83
C ILE A 56 11.41 5.82 6.98
N LEU A 57 10.13 6.02 7.29
CA LEU A 57 9.28 7.02 6.64
C LEU A 57 9.88 8.44 6.75
N THR A 58 10.38 8.83 7.94
CA THR A 58 11.04 10.12 8.12
C THR A 58 12.34 10.23 7.34
N MET A 59 13.09 9.14 7.19
CA MET A 59 14.32 9.10 6.37
C MET A 59 13.99 9.26 4.88
N GLU A 60 12.98 8.55 4.39
CA GLU A 60 12.55 8.64 2.99
C GLU A 60 12.05 10.05 2.65
N PHE A 61 11.18 10.65 3.48
CA PHE A 61 10.78 12.05 3.33
C PHE A 61 11.96 13.02 3.37
N SER A 62 12.94 12.80 4.25
CA SER A 62 14.11 13.67 4.38
C SER A 62 14.97 13.66 3.12
N VAL A 63 15.19 12.48 2.53
CA VAL A 63 15.93 12.34 1.26
C VAL A 63 15.20 13.07 0.13
N GLY A 64 13.88 12.91 0.03
CA GLY A 64 13.06 13.61 -0.95
C GLY A 64 13.10 15.13 -0.76
N ARG A 65 12.89 15.63 0.47
CA ARG A 65 12.85 17.07 0.76
C ARG A 65 14.22 17.75 0.60
N ALA A 66 15.30 17.09 1.01
CA ALA A 66 16.64 17.63 0.87
C ALA A 66 17.08 17.69 -0.59
N SER A 67 16.77 16.68 -1.39
CA SER A 67 17.14 16.62 -2.80
C SER A 67 16.27 17.46 -3.71
N GLN A 68 14.99 17.69 -3.34
CA GLN A 68 13.96 18.29 -4.19
C GLN A 68 13.83 17.56 -5.55
N GLN A 69 14.06 16.23 -5.56
CA GLN A 69 14.03 15.40 -6.76
C GLN A 69 13.25 14.09 -6.49
N SER A 70 12.84 13.42 -7.57
CA SER A 70 12.26 12.06 -7.50
C SER A 70 13.31 11.04 -7.07
N ILE A 71 12.88 9.82 -6.75
CA ILE A 71 13.77 8.75 -6.31
C ILE A 71 14.90 8.51 -7.31
N SER A 72 14.63 8.61 -8.61
CA SER A 72 15.61 8.35 -9.68
C SER A 72 16.85 9.26 -9.61
N ARG A 73 16.75 10.42 -8.99
CA ARG A 73 17.86 11.38 -8.85
C ARG A 73 18.16 11.82 -7.42
N SER A 74 17.28 11.53 -6.45
CA SER A 74 17.42 12.01 -5.07
C SER A 74 18.71 11.56 -4.41
N PHE A 75 19.06 10.27 -4.54
CA PHE A 75 20.31 9.74 -4.00
C PHE A 75 21.53 10.37 -4.65
N LYS A 76 21.49 10.55 -5.99
CA LYS A 76 22.58 11.17 -6.75
C LYS A 76 22.84 12.61 -6.31
N ALA A 77 21.78 13.33 -5.96
CA ALA A 77 21.89 14.71 -5.50
C ALA A 77 22.52 14.83 -4.10
N LEU A 78 22.41 13.81 -3.26
CA LEU A 78 22.83 13.82 -1.87
C LEU A 78 24.07 12.96 -1.58
N GLU A 79 24.42 12.02 -2.47
CA GLU A 79 25.61 11.16 -2.29
C GLU A 79 26.92 11.96 -2.46
N LYS A 80 27.98 11.49 -1.81
CA LYS A 80 29.32 12.05 -1.98
C LYS A 80 29.93 11.57 -3.30
N LYS A 81 30.85 12.37 -3.85
CA LYS A 81 31.57 12.03 -5.09
C LYS A 81 32.25 10.65 -4.95
N GLY A 82 32.05 9.77 -5.93
CA GLY A 82 32.59 8.40 -5.95
C GLY A 82 31.74 7.34 -5.23
N GLN A 83 30.56 7.70 -4.74
CA GLN A 83 29.60 6.75 -4.18
C GLN A 83 28.59 6.28 -5.24
N TYR A 84 27.90 5.17 -4.93
CA TYR A 84 27.00 4.47 -5.86
C TYR A 84 25.57 4.28 -5.31
N TRP A 85 25.16 5.09 -4.34
CA TRP A 85 23.80 5.02 -3.76
C TRP A 85 22.70 5.31 -4.78
N HIS A 86 23.01 6.09 -5.80
CA HIS A 86 22.07 6.39 -6.89
C HIS A 86 21.52 5.18 -7.64
N PHE A 87 22.20 4.01 -7.60
CA PHE A 87 21.65 2.79 -8.20
C PHE A 87 20.32 2.39 -7.57
N HIS A 88 20.13 2.66 -6.27
CA HIS A 88 18.84 2.43 -5.63
C HIS A 88 17.72 3.27 -6.26
N GLY A 89 18.02 4.44 -6.78
CA GLY A 89 17.04 5.26 -7.49
C GLY A 89 16.43 4.55 -8.70
N TYR A 90 17.24 3.80 -9.44
CA TYR A 90 16.77 3.00 -10.58
C TYR A 90 16.00 1.76 -10.12
N VAL A 91 16.45 1.10 -9.05
CA VAL A 91 15.75 -0.05 -8.46
C VAL A 91 14.37 0.37 -7.94
N GLY A 92 14.30 1.48 -7.22
CA GLY A 92 13.02 2.01 -6.72
C GLY A 92 12.09 2.43 -7.87
N MET A 93 12.63 3.04 -8.95
CA MET A 93 11.84 3.35 -10.13
C MET A 93 11.28 2.08 -10.78
N ALA A 94 12.10 1.04 -10.99
CA ALA A 94 11.65 -0.25 -11.51
C ALA A 94 10.59 -0.89 -10.60
N GLY A 95 10.78 -0.81 -9.28
CA GLY A 95 9.80 -1.28 -8.29
C GLY A 95 8.44 -0.62 -8.43
N ASN A 96 8.38 0.69 -8.70
CA ASN A 96 7.11 1.36 -8.95
C ASN A 96 6.40 0.84 -10.20
N TYR A 97 7.13 0.49 -11.26
CA TYR A 97 6.53 -0.15 -12.45
C TYR A 97 6.01 -1.55 -12.12
N ILE A 98 6.82 -2.39 -11.47
CA ILE A 98 6.41 -3.76 -11.09
C ILE A 98 5.18 -3.71 -10.17
N LEU A 99 5.16 -2.82 -9.19
CA LEU A 99 3.98 -2.64 -8.34
C LEU A 99 2.74 -2.34 -9.18
N MET A 100 2.84 -1.43 -10.15
CA MET A 100 1.68 -1.04 -10.95
C MET A 100 1.22 -2.11 -11.94
N MET A 101 2.06 -3.08 -12.29
CA MET A 101 1.68 -4.20 -13.18
C MET A 101 0.52 -5.01 -12.60
N PHE A 102 0.61 -5.40 -11.33
CA PHE A 102 -0.47 -6.16 -10.67
C PHE A 102 -1.48 -5.28 -9.94
N TYR A 103 -1.03 -4.17 -9.37
CA TYR A 103 -1.89 -3.32 -8.54
C TYR A 103 -3.02 -2.67 -9.35
N THR A 104 -2.75 -2.25 -10.59
CA THR A 104 -3.78 -1.72 -11.49
C THR A 104 -4.79 -2.77 -11.92
N THR A 105 -4.36 -4.03 -12.06
CA THR A 105 -5.24 -5.17 -12.35
C THR A 105 -6.21 -5.41 -11.20
N VAL A 106 -5.70 -5.47 -9.96
CA VAL A 106 -6.56 -5.65 -8.77
C VAL A 106 -7.48 -4.44 -8.55
N ALA A 107 -7.00 -3.22 -8.81
CA ALA A 107 -7.85 -2.02 -8.76
C ALA A 107 -8.99 -2.09 -9.80
N GLY A 108 -8.71 -2.67 -10.98
CA GLY A 108 -9.72 -2.96 -12.01
C GLY A 108 -10.80 -3.92 -11.51
N TRP A 109 -10.43 -4.99 -10.80
CA TRP A 109 -11.40 -5.92 -10.18
C TRP A 109 -12.31 -5.23 -9.18
N MET A 110 -11.78 -4.35 -8.33
CA MET A 110 -12.58 -3.60 -7.36
C MET A 110 -13.58 -2.66 -8.03
N LEU A 111 -13.13 -1.99 -9.10
CA LEU A 111 -14.00 -1.11 -9.88
C LEU A 111 -15.11 -1.90 -10.57
N ARG A 112 -14.80 -3.05 -11.16
CA ARG A 112 -15.78 -3.97 -11.73
C ARG A 112 -16.83 -4.40 -10.71
N TYR A 113 -16.39 -4.92 -9.56
CA TYR A 113 -17.28 -5.38 -8.50
C TYR A 113 -18.20 -4.27 -7.95
N PHE A 114 -17.70 -3.02 -7.94
CA PHE A 114 -18.57 -1.88 -7.64
C PHE A 114 -19.73 -1.78 -8.64
N PHE A 115 -19.45 -1.88 -9.94
CA PHE A 115 -20.50 -1.82 -10.96
C PHE A 115 -21.45 -3.01 -10.90
N ASP A 116 -20.95 -4.22 -10.69
CA ASP A 116 -21.76 -5.44 -10.59
C ASP A 116 -22.69 -5.38 -9.38
N MET A 117 -22.19 -4.96 -8.21
CA MET A 117 -23.01 -4.71 -7.03
C MET A 117 -24.04 -3.61 -7.25
N ALA A 118 -23.65 -2.49 -7.85
CA ALA A 118 -24.53 -1.36 -8.10
C ALA A 118 -25.64 -1.66 -9.11
N LYS A 119 -25.37 -2.50 -10.11
CA LYS A 119 -26.40 -3.01 -11.05
C LYS A 119 -27.33 -4.01 -10.39
N GLY A 120 -26.85 -4.75 -9.39
CA GLY A 120 -27.61 -5.80 -8.70
C GLY A 120 -27.39 -7.19 -9.32
N ASP A 121 -26.25 -7.43 -9.98
CA ASP A 121 -25.93 -8.71 -10.61
C ASP A 121 -25.85 -9.87 -9.60
N PHE A 122 -25.63 -9.55 -8.33
CA PHE A 122 -25.67 -10.51 -7.21
C PHE A 122 -27.04 -10.65 -6.54
N THR A 123 -28.10 -10.01 -7.06
CA THR A 123 -29.45 -10.13 -6.47
C THR A 123 -29.97 -11.57 -6.65
N ASN A 124 -30.30 -12.23 -5.54
CA ASN A 124 -30.69 -13.63 -5.50
C ASN A 124 -29.62 -14.66 -5.92
N ALA A 125 -28.34 -14.25 -6.00
CA ALA A 125 -27.24 -15.15 -6.29
C ALA A 125 -27.01 -16.14 -5.13
N THR A 126 -26.62 -17.36 -5.44
CA THR A 126 -26.15 -18.34 -4.46
C THR A 126 -24.64 -18.18 -4.22
N THR A 127 -24.12 -18.81 -3.17
CA THR A 127 -22.66 -18.83 -2.92
C THR A 127 -21.88 -19.40 -4.11
N ALA A 128 -22.44 -20.40 -4.82
CA ALA A 128 -21.84 -20.98 -6.01
C ALA A 128 -21.79 -19.96 -7.17
N ASP A 129 -22.84 -19.16 -7.34
CA ASP A 129 -22.91 -18.13 -8.38
C ASP A 129 -21.86 -17.01 -8.13
N VAL A 130 -21.67 -16.61 -6.86
CA VAL A 130 -20.65 -15.62 -6.49
C VAL A 130 -19.25 -16.15 -6.77
N GLN A 131 -18.99 -17.42 -6.45
CA GLN A 131 -17.69 -18.05 -6.73
C GLN A 131 -17.44 -18.18 -8.23
N ALA A 132 -18.47 -18.59 -8.98
CA ALA A 132 -18.42 -18.68 -10.45
C ALA A 132 -18.15 -17.30 -11.06
N HIS A 133 -18.83 -16.25 -10.59
CA HIS A 133 -18.65 -14.88 -11.08
C HIS A 133 -17.19 -14.41 -10.97
N PHE A 134 -16.54 -14.69 -9.83
CA PHE A 134 -15.12 -14.36 -9.66
C PHE A 134 -14.23 -15.18 -10.59
N SER A 135 -14.45 -16.48 -10.69
CA SER A 135 -13.68 -17.37 -11.57
C SER A 135 -13.85 -17.00 -13.04
N ASP A 136 -15.09 -16.70 -13.47
CA ASP A 136 -15.40 -16.31 -14.84
C ASP A 136 -14.71 -15.00 -15.20
N MET A 137 -14.71 -14.01 -14.28
CA MET A 137 -13.98 -12.75 -14.47
C MET A 137 -12.49 -13.01 -14.73
N LEU A 138 -11.85 -13.89 -13.97
CA LEU A 138 -10.42 -14.21 -14.11
C LEU A 138 -10.13 -14.95 -15.42
N ASN A 139 -11.06 -15.76 -15.90
CA ASN A 139 -10.92 -16.55 -17.11
C ASN A 139 -11.16 -15.77 -18.41
N VAL A 140 -11.69 -14.53 -18.36
CA VAL A 140 -11.96 -13.70 -19.55
C VAL A 140 -10.92 -12.56 -19.67
N PRO A 141 -9.83 -12.76 -20.46
CA PRO A 141 -8.76 -11.76 -20.57
C PRO A 141 -9.21 -10.37 -21.01
N SER A 142 -10.13 -10.31 -21.97
CA SER A 142 -10.63 -9.04 -22.52
C SER A 142 -11.32 -8.18 -21.47
N GLU A 143 -12.01 -8.80 -20.55
CA GLU A 143 -12.70 -8.11 -19.47
C GLU A 143 -11.73 -7.58 -18.43
N MET A 144 -10.77 -8.40 -18.00
CA MET A 144 -9.70 -7.97 -17.10
C MET A 144 -8.89 -6.82 -17.72
N ILE A 145 -8.55 -6.91 -19.01
CA ILE A 145 -7.85 -5.83 -19.73
C ILE A 145 -8.68 -4.56 -19.73
N PHE A 146 -9.98 -4.64 -20.03
CA PHE A 146 -10.86 -3.47 -20.10
C PHE A 146 -10.86 -2.67 -18.79
N TRP A 147 -11.10 -3.34 -17.64
CA TRP A 147 -11.14 -2.66 -16.36
C TRP A 147 -9.77 -2.15 -15.90
N THR A 148 -8.70 -2.89 -16.16
CA THR A 148 -7.32 -2.47 -15.89
C THR A 148 -6.95 -1.22 -16.70
N VAL A 149 -7.28 -1.20 -17.99
CA VAL A 149 -7.01 -0.06 -18.89
C VAL A 149 -7.77 1.19 -18.44
N ILE A 150 -9.01 1.06 -17.99
CA ILE A 150 -9.78 2.18 -17.42
C ILE A 150 -9.04 2.78 -16.22
N VAL A 151 -8.60 1.96 -15.28
CA VAL A 151 -7.86 2.42 -14.08
C VAL A 151 -6.58 3.14 -14.49
N ILE A 152 -5.80 2.57 -15.41
CA ILE A 152 -4.53 3.16 -15.89
C ILE A 152 -4.78 4.50 -16.57
N ILE A 153 -5.74 4.58 -17.48
CA ILE A 153 -6.06 5.82 -18.21
C ILE A 153 -6.53 6.90 -17.22
N LEU A 154 -7.44 6.58 -16.32
CA LEU A 154 -7.94 7.53 -15.31
C LEU A 154 -6.81 8.02 -14.39
N GLY A 155 -5.92 7.13 -13.95
CA GLY A 155 -4.79 7.48 -13.09
C GLY A 155 -3.82 8.46 -13.77
N PHE A 156 -3.37 8.16 -14.99
CA PHE A 156 -2.50 9.07 -15.73
C PHE A 156 -3.20 10.35 -16.18
N LEU A 157 -4.50 10.30 -16.45
CA LEU A 157 -5.27 11.51 -16.73
C LEU A 157 -5.23 12.46 -15.52
N VAL A 158 -5.47 11.95 -14.31
CA VAL A 158 -5.37 12.74 -13.07
C VAL A 158 -3.97 13.32 -12.90
N CYS A 159 -2.92 12.51 -13.06
CA CYS A 159 -1.53 12.98 -12.94
C CYS A 159 -1.17 14.00 -14.02
N SER A 160 -1.73 13.90 -15.23
CA SER A 160 -1.47 14.85 -16.33
C SER A 160 -1.97 16.27 -16.06
N LEU A 161 -2.96 16.41 -15.17
CA LEU A 161 -3.52 17.73 -14.75
C LEU A 161 -2.58 18.51 -13.79
N GLY A 162 -1.46 17.91 -13.37
CA GLY A 162 -0.48 18.51 -12.47
C GLY A 162 -0.70 18.17 -11.00
N LEU A 163 0.27 18.53 -10.15
CA LEU A 163 0.23 18.19 -8.73
C LEU A 163 -0.98 18.81 -8.02
N GLN A 164 -1.18 20.12 -8.17
CA GLN A 164 -2.21 20.84 -7.39
C GLN A 164 -3.63 20.61 -7.89
N ASN A 165 -3.85 20.65 -9.21
CA ASN A 165 -5.19 20.56 -9.81
C ASN A 165 -5.67 19.13 -10.05
N GLY A 166 -4.73 18.19 -10.29
CA GLY A 166 -4.99 16.77 -10.49
C GLY A 166 -4.81 16.00 -9.19
N VAL A 167 -3.55 15.68 -8.88
CA VAL A 167 -3.19 14.75 -7.80
C VAL A 167 -3.73 15.22 -6.45
N GLU A 168 -3.45 16.46 -6.02
CA GLU A 168 -3.87 16.97 -4.70
C GLU A 168 -5.39 17.09 -4.58
N LYS A 169 -6.04 17.71 -5.56
CA LYS A 169 -7.49 17.97 -5.49
C LYS A 169 -8.30 16.68 -5.51
N ILE A 170 -7.98 15.77 -6.42
CA ILE A 170 -8.73 14.53 -6.61
C ILE A 170 -8.48 13.57 -5.47
N SER A 171 -7.21 13.31 -5.10
CA SER A 171 -6.88 12.42 -3.98
C SER A 171 -7.46 12.91 -2.66
N LYS A 172 -7.42 14.22 -2.40
CA LYS A 172 -8.04 14.80 -1.19
C LYS A 172 -9.54 14.50 -1.13
N THR A 173 -10.27 14.69 -2.23
CA THR A 173 -11.72 14.44 -2.28
C THR A 173 -12.02 12.95 -2.10
N MET A 174 -11.27 12.10 -2.78
CA MET A 174 -11.42 10.64 -2.67
C MET A 174 -11.11 10.15 -1.24
N MET A 175 -10.04 10.63 -0.62
CA MET A 175 -9.69 10.25 0.74
C MET A 175 -10.73 10.66 1.78
N ILE A 176 -11.32 11.85 1.65
CA ILE A 176 -12.40 12.27 2.54
C ILE A 176 -13.64 11.38 2.33
N ALA A 177 -14.02 11.10 1.09
CA ALA A 177 -15.13 10.20 0.79
C ALA A 177 -14.88 8.79 1.33
N LEU A 178 -13.67 8.25 1.13
CA LEU A 178 -13.23 6.97 1.65
C LEU A 178 -13.40 6.90 3.18
N LEU A 179 -12.90 7.90 3.91
CA LEU A 179 -12.98 7.94 5.37
C LEU A 179 -14.44 8.00 5.88
N ILE A 180 -15.33 8.71 5.19
CA ILE A 180 -16.74 8.76 5.54
C ILE A 180 -17.41 7.40 5.29
N ILE A 181 -17.22 6.82 4.10
CA ILE A 181 -17.84 5.55 3.72
C ILE A 181 -17.39 4.43 4.67
N MET A 182 -16.09 4.34 4.98
CA MET A 182 -15.59 3.29 5.85
C MET A 182 -16.12 3.38 7.29
N VAL A 183 -16.30 4.60 7.83
CA VAL A 183 -16.89 4.78 9.16
C VAL A 183 -18.35 4.31 9.16
N VAL A 184 -19.11 4.66 8.11
CA VAL A 184 -20.50 4.22 7.95
C VAL A 184 -20.59 2.68 7.84
N LEU A 185 -19.71 2.07 7.05
CA LEU A 185 -19.62 0.61 6.93
C LEU A 185 -19.25 -0.07 8.25
N ALA A 186 -18.28 0.49 8.98
CA ALA A 186 -17.87 -0.07 10.28
C ALA A 186 -18.99 0.01 11.31
N ILE A 187 -19.71 1.12 11.37
CA ILE A 187 -20.88 1.27 12.25
C ILE A 187 -21.91 0.21 11.89
N ASN A 188 -22.25 0.04 10.61
CA ASN A 188 -23.19 -1.00 10.20
C ASN A 188 -22.73 -2.41 10.60
N SER A 189 -21.45 -2.73 10.40
CA SER A 189 -20.89 -4.05 10.71
C SER A 189 -20.90 -4.37 12.21
N ILE A 190 -20.64 -3.37 13.05
CA ILE A 190 -20.62 -3.52 14.51
C ILE A 190 -22.03 -3.83 15.06
N PHE A 191 -23.09 -3.29 14.44
CA PHE A 191 -24.48 -3.49 14.87
C PHE A 191 -25.15 -4.73 14.25
N LEU A 192 -24.42 -5.57 13.52
CA LEU A 192 -24.95 -6.85 13.04
C LEU A 192 -25.14 -7.84 14.20
N ASP A 193 -26.22 -8.61 14.17
CA ASP A 193 -26.46 -9.68 15.13
C ASP A 193 -25.33 -10.73 15.05
N GLY A 194 -24.68 -11.04 16.18
CA GLY A 194 -23.56 -11.98 16.25
C GLY A 194 -22.19 -11.40 15.94
N SER A 195 -22.09 -10.06 15.74
CA SER A 195 -20.84 -9.34 15.49
C SER A 195 -19.87 -9.33 16.68
N ASP A 196 -20.37 -9.54 17.89
CA ASP A 196 -19.64 -9.53 19.17
C ASP A 196 -18.44 -10.49 19.18
N LYS A 197 -18.59 -11.67 18.60
CA LYS A 197 -17.50 -12.66 18.48
C LYS A 197 -16.37 -12.16 17.58
N GLY A 198 -16.71 -11.49 16.47
CA GLY A 198 -15.75 -10.89 15.55
C GLY A 198 -15.01 -9.70 16.18
N LEU A 199 -15.74 -8.86 16.93
CA LEU A 199 -15.14 -7.78 17.71
C LEU A 199 -14.19 -8.31 18.79
N TYR A 200 -14.59 -9.34 19.51
CA TYR A 200 -13.74 -9.99 20.51
C TYR A 200 -12.47 -10.57 19.86
N PHE A 201 -12.61 -11.32 18.77
CA PHE A 201 -11.47 -11.88 18.04
C PHE A 201 -10.47 -10.80 17.61
N TYR A 202 -10.98 -9.70 17.10
CA TYR A 202 -10.18 -8.64 16.48
C TYR A 202 -9.54 -7.68 17.48
N LEU A 203 -10.28 -7.32 18.55
CA LEU A 203 -9.84 -6.26 19.46
C LEU A 203 -9.22 -6.80 20.74
N VAL A 204 -9.57 -8.02 21.16
CA VAL A 204 -9.08 -8.59 22.42
C VAL A 204 -7.88 -9.49 22.18
N PRO A 205 -6.70 -9.15 22.71
CA PRO A 205 -5.51 -9.97 22.58
C PRO A 205 -5.68 -11.32 23.30
N ASP A 206 -5.55 -12.41 22.56
CA ASP A 206 -5.56 -13.78 23.10
C ASP A 206 -4.20 -14.45 22.85
N PHE A 207 -3.37 -14.50 23.89
CA PHE A 207 -2.02 -15.07 23.82
C PHE A 207 -2.02 -16.60 23.67
N ASN A 208 -3.13 -17.29 23.92
CA ASN A 208 -3.20 -18.75 23.69
C ASN A 208 -3.20 -19.06 22.19
N ARG A 209 -3.87 -18.26 21.38
CA ARG A 209 -3.83 -18.40 19.91
C ARG A 209 -2.41 -18.23 19.35
N ILE A 210 -1.61 -17.34 19.93
CA ILE A 210 -0.22 -17.16 19.51
C ILE A 210 0.61 -18.42 19.79
N LYS A 211 0.35 -19.16 20.86
CA LYS A 211 1.08 -20.39 21.17
C LYS A 211 0.85 -21.48 20.10
N GLU A 212 -0.36 -21.54 19.53
CA GLU A 212 -0.72 -22.46 18.47
C GLU A 212 -0.07 -22.10 17.13
N ILE A 213 -0.06 -20.81 16.78
CA ILE A 213 0.51 -20.29 15.51
C ILE A 213 2.04 -20.20 15.58
N GLY A 214 2.59 -19.96 16.76
CA GLY A 214 4.00 -19.68 16.99
C GLY A 214 4.31 -18.17 17.05
N LEU A 215 4.83 -17.72 18.17
CA LEU A 215 5.13 -16.30 18.44
C LEU A 215 6.03 -15.66 17.35
N VAL A 216 7.04 -16.40 16.88
CA VAL A 216 7.98 -15.90 15.85
C VAL A 216 7.24 -15.62 14.55
N ASN A 217 6.33 -16.50 14.13
CA ASN A 217 5.56 -16.32 12.90
C ASN A 217 4.69 -15.08 12.97
N VAL A 218 4.00 -14.86 14.10
CA VAL A 218 3.14 -13.67 14.32
C VAL A 218 3.97 -12.38 14.31
N ILE A 219 5.13 -12.37 14.97
CA ILE A 219 6.04 -11.22 14.99
C ILE A 219 6.51 -10.89 13.56
N VAL A 220 6.98 -11.88 12.81
CA VAL A 220 7.48 -11.68 11.45
C VAL A 220 6.36 -11.21 10.51
N ALA A 221 5.17 -11.80 10.62
CA ALA A 221 4.02 -11.36 9.84
C ALA A 221 3.65 -9.89 10.14
N ALA A 222 3.69 -9.48 11.43
CA ALA A 222 3.41 -8.12 11.84
C ALA A 222 4.49 -7.13 11.36
N MET A 223 5.77 -7.52 11.37
CA MET A 223 6.87 -6.74 10.83
C MET A 223 6.71 -6.54 9.32
N ASN A 224 6.46 -7.61 8.57
CA ASN A 224 6.22 -7.54 7.13
C ASN A 224 5.03 -6.64 6.79
N GLN A 225 3.94 -6.76 7.52
CA GLN A 225 2.76 -5.92 7.31
C GLN A 225 3.06 -4.43 7.59
N ALA A 226 3.86 -4.11 8.60
CA ALA A 226 4.25 -2.74 8.92
C ALA A 226 5.11 -2.08 7.82
N PHE A 227 5.94 -2.85 7.11
CA PHE A 227 6.67 -2.37 5.94
C PHE A 227 5.76 -2.16 4.73
N PHE A 228 4.90 -3.14 4.49
CA PHE A 228 4.03 -3.13 3.31
C PHE A 228 3.03 -1.97 3.36
N THR A 229 2.37 -1.76 4.50
CA THR A 229 1.29 -0.78 4.64
C THR A 229 1.75 0.65 4.35
N LEU A 230 2.98 1.02 4.70
CA LEU A 230 3.50 2.37 4.50
C LEU A 230 4.12 2.59 3.12
N SER A 231 4.22 1.56 2.27
CA SER A 231 4.83 1.63 0.93
C SER A 231 6.23 2.28 0.92
N ILE A 232 7.03 2.06 2.00
CA ILE A 232 8.35 2.65 2.18
C ILE A 232 9.44 1.83 1.48
N GLY A 233 10.51 2.49 1.02
CA GLY A 233 11.67 1.87 0.37
C GLY A 233 11.75 2.06 -1.14
N MET A 234 10.64 2.36 -1.82
CA MET A 234 10.60 2.56 -3.28
C MET A 234 10.62 4.04 -3.70
N GLY A 235 10.75 4.98 -2.75
CA GLY A 235 10.73 6.41 -3.05
C GLY A 235 9.34 7.00 -3.24
N SER A 236 8.28 6.25 -2.98
CA SER A 236 6.90 6.76 -3.05
C SER A 236 6.67 7.89 -2.04
N MET A 237 7.29 7.81 -0.88
CA MET A 237 7.24 8.89 0.10
C MET A 237 8.29 9.97 -0.17
N ALA A 238 9.43 9.62 -0.78
CA ALA A 238 10.45 10.61 -1.15
C ALA A 238 9.92 11.62 -2.17
N ILE A 239 9.10 11.20 -3.15
CA ILE A 239 8.52 12.14 -4.11
C ILE A 239 7.65 13.18 -3.40
N PHE A 240 6.80 12.77 -2.44
CA PHE A 240 5.97 13.71 -1.69
C PHE A 240 6.82 14.60 -0.76
N GLY A 241 7.89 14.05 -0.18
CA GLY A 241 8.91 14.82 0.52
C GLY A 241 9.49 15.92 -0.34
N SER A 242 9.75 15.65 -1.63
CA SER A 242 10.33 16.62 -2.57
C SER A 242 9.41 17.81 -2.88
N TYR A 243 8.12 17.69 -2.64
CA TYR A 243 7.13 18.77 -2.80
C TYR A 243 6.87 19.56 -1.51
N LEU A 244 7.53 19.16 -0.39
CA LEU A 244 7.37 19.85 0.89
C LEU A 244 8.31 21.06 1.04
N GLY A 245 7.76 22.11 1.68
CA GLY A 245 8.55 23.22 2.20
C GLY A 245 9.35 22.85 3.46
N LYS A 246 10.16 23.80 3.94
CA LYS A 246 11.02 23.64 5.12
C LYS A 246 10.44 24.29 6.39
N ASP A 247 9.18 24.68 6.36
CA ASP A 247 8.47 25.37 7.44
C ASP A 247 8.08 24.44 8.60
N ARG A 248 8.03 23.12 8.36
CA ARG A 248 7.66 22.10 9.35
C ARG A 248 8.64 20.94 9.42
N SER A 249 8.80 20.39 10.65
CA SER A 249 9.60 19.18 10.88
C SER A 249 8.87 17.95 10.33
N LEU A 250 9.63 16.97 9.81
CA LEU A 250 9.04 15.80 9.17
C LEU A 250 8.47 14.77 10.15
N LEU A 251 8.93 14.73 11.40
CA LEU A 251 8.44 13.75 12.38
C LEU A 251 6.94 13.91 12.63
N GLY A 252 6.46 15.14 12.85
CA GLY A 252 5.04 15.39 13.08
C GLY A 252 4.17 15.05 11.86
N GLU A 253 4.66 15.33 10.66
CA GLU A 253 3.96 14.99 9.42
C GLU A 253 3.91 13.47 9.22
N SER A 254 5.00 12.75 9.51
CA SER A 254 5.06 11.29 9.43
C SER A 254 4.13 10.62 10.44
N ILE A 255 4.05 11.15 11.67
CA ILE A 255 3.10 10.65 12.69
C ILE A 255 1.66 10.78 12.22
N ASN A 256 1.28 11.92 11.61
CA ASN A 256 -0.07 12.11 11.09
C ASN A 256 -0.42 11.11 9.97
N ILE A 257 0.54 10.82 9.09
CA ILE A 257 0.35 9.85 8.01
C ILE A 257 0.22 8.43 8.57
N VAL A 258 1.12 8.02 9.48
CA VAL A 258 1.07 6.70 10.12
C VAL A 258 -0.23 6.53 10.93
N ALA A 259 -0.66 7.58 11.66
CA ALA A 259 -1.91 7.54 12.42
C ALA A 259 -3.13 7.35 11.51
N LEU A 260 -3.17 8.04 10.36
CA LEU A 260 -4.27 7.92 9.40
C LEU A 260 -4.25 6.55 8.70
N ASP A 261 -3.08 6.04 8.32
CA ASP A 261 -2.90 4.69 7.77
C ASP A 261 -3.38 3.61 8.76
N THR A 262 -2.93 3.71 10.02
CA THR A 262 -3.33 2.80 11.10
C THR A 262 -4.84 2.88 11.36
N PHE A 263 -5.42 4.08 11.36
CA PHE A 263 -6.86 4.26 11.52
C PHE A 263 -7.62 3.51 10.43
N VAL A 264 -7.23 3.64 9.17
CA VAL A 264 -7.88 2.93 8.06
C VAL A 264 -7.71 1.42 8.18
N ALA A 265 -6.52 0.92 8.52
CA ALA A 265 -6.29 -0.51 8.73
C ALA A 265 -7.20 -1.07 9.86
N ILE A 266 -7.26 -0.37 11.00
CA ILE A 266 -8.08 -0.80 12.14
C ILE A 266 -9.58 -0.77 11.78
N VAL A 267 -10.06 0.30 11.14
CA VAL A 267 -11.48 0.40 10.79
C VAL A 267 -11.85 -0.61 9.69
N SER A 268 -10.94 -0.96 8.78
CA SER A 268 -11.15 -2.05 7.82
C SER A 268 -11.38 -3.40 8.53
N GLY A 269 -10.62 -3.68 9.58
CA GLY A 269 -10.87 -4.85 10.41
C GLY A 269 -12.23 -4.81 11.12
N LEU A 270 -12.68 -3.63 11.57
CA LEU A 270 -14.02 -3.44 12.16
C LEU A 270 -15.16 -3.61 11.14
N ILE A 271 -14.90 -3.45 9.85
CA ILE A 271 -15.86 -3.78 8.79
C ILE A 271 -15.90 -5.29 8.57
N ILE A 272 -14.75 -5.95 8.46
CA ILE A 272 -14.62 -7.31 7.97
C ILE A 272 -14.90 -8.34 9.06
N PHE A 273 -14.23 -8.27 10.23
CA PHE A 273 -14.33 -9.31 11.25
C PHE A 273 -15.75 -9.44 11.85
N PRO A 274 -16.41 -8.34 12.26
CA PRO A 274 -17.79 -8.44 12.74
C PRO A 274 -18.74 -9.05 11.71
N SER A 275 -18.61 -8.62 10.43
CA SER A 275 -19.42 -9.16 9.34
C SER A 275 -19.16 -10.64 9.09
N CYS A 276 -17.90 -11.09 9.02
CA CYS A 276 -17.56 -12.50 8.83
C CYS A 276 -18.14 -13.39 9.95
N PHE A 277 -17.95 -13.00 11.20
CA PHE A 277 -18.43 -13.78 12.34
C PHE A 277 -19.94 -13.76 12.50
N ALA A 278 -20.62 -12.64 12.16
CA ALA A 278 -22.08 -12.55 12.16
C ALA A 278 -22.72 -13.55 11.17
N PHE A 279 -22.08 -13.79 10.04
CA PHE A 279 -22.55 -14.72 9.01
C PHE A 279 -21.84 -16.08 9.01
N GLY A 280 -21.03 -16.37 10.04
CA GLY A 280 -20.37 -17.67 10.22
C GLY A 280 -19.32 -18.00 9.16
N VAL A 281 -18.67 -16.97 8.59
CA VAL A 281 -17.67 -17.12 7.54
C VAL A 281 -16.27 -16.90 8.08
N ASN A 282 -15.30 -17.70 7.62
CA ASN A 282 -13.91 -17.62 8.06
C ASN A 282 -13.15 -16.49 7.34
N PRO A 283 -12.48 -15.58 8.05
CA PRO A 283 -11.77 -14.43 7.46
C PRO A 283 -10.36 -14.74 6.91
N ASP A 284 -9.95 -16.00 6.81
CA ASP A 284 -8.58 -16.44 6.46
C ASP A 284 -8.36 -16.78 4.96
N GLN A 285 -9.26 -16.40 4.05
CA GLN A 285 -9.30 -16.91 2.67
C GLN A 285 -8.60 -16.06 1.59
N GLY A 286 -7.66 -15.17 1.92
CA GLY A 286 -6.89 -14.40 0.92
C GLY A 286 -7.75 -13.55 -0.03
N PRO A 287 -7.51 -13.57 -1.38
CA PRO A 287 -8.32 -12.84 -2.34
C PRO A 287 -9.81 -13.21 -2.33
N SER A 288 -10.12 -14.46 -2.06
CA SER A 288 -11.50 -14.94 -1.96
C SER A 288 -12.28 -14.25 -0.84
N LEU A 289 -11.61 -13.74 0.20
CA LEU A 289 -12.26 -12.96 1.25
C LEU A 289 -13.01 -11.75 0.68
N ILE A 290 -12.39 -11.00 -0.21
CA ILE A 290 -12.97 -9.76 -0.76
C ILE A 290 -13.96 -10.06 -1.88
N PHE A 291 -13.62 -10.96 -2.80
CA PHE A 291 -14.35 -11.13 -4.05
C PHE A 291 -15.39 -12.29 -4.02
N VAL A 292 -15.31 -13.14 -3.01
CA VAL A 292 -16.27 -14.24 -2.82
C VAL A 292 -16.99 -14.12 -1.47
N THR A 293 -16.23 -14.03 -0.38
CA THR A 293 -16.81 -14.09 0.97
C THR A 293 -17.67 -12.86 1.30
N LEU A 294 -17.14 -11.65 1.11
CA LEU A 294 -17.87 -10.41 1.41
C LEU A 294 -19.09 -10.21 0.51
N PRO A 295 -19.07 -10.45 -0.82
CA PRO A 295 -20.30 -10.47 -1.62
C PRO A 295 -21.36 -11.42 -1.08
N ASN A 296 -20.98 -12.64 -0.65
CA ASN A 296 -21.93 -13.58 -0.02
C ASN A 296 -22.55 -13.04 1.28
N ILE A 297 -21.78 -12.29 2.07
CA ILE A 297 -22.29 -11.61 3.27
C ILE A 297 -23.30 -10.54 2.85
N PHE A 298 -22.94 -9.67 1.90
CA PHE A 298 -23.81 -8.58 1.44
C PHE A 298 -25.13 -9.10 0.86
N ILE A 299 -25.13 -10.21 0.12
CA ILE A 299 -26.36 -10.83 -0.42
C ILE A 299 -27.33 -11.21 0.71
N GLN A 300 -26.84 -11.66 1.85
CA GLN A 300 -27.64 -12.06 3.00
C GLN A 300 -28.12 -10.88 3.86
N MET A 301 -27.53 -9.70 3.68
CA MET A 301 -27.86 -8.51 4.48
C MET A 301 -29.08 -7.76 3.93
N PRO A 302 -29.96 -7.22 4.80
CA PRO A 302 -30.97 -6.24 4.37
C PRO A 302 -30.31 -5.03 3.70
N GLY A 303 -30.69 -4.72 2.46
CA GLY A 303 -30.06 -3.65 1.68
C GLY A 303 -28.64 -3.94 1.20
N GLY A 304 -28.26 -5.21 1.11
CA GLY A 304 -26.91 -5.66 0.80
C GLY A 304 -26.35 -5.12 -0.53
N ARG A 305 -27.20 -4.85 -1.52
CA ARG A 305 -26.82 -4.15 -2.75
C ARG A 305 -26.19 -2.78 -2.47
N ILE A 306 -26.76 -2.01 -1.53
CA ILE A 306 -26.23 -0.68 -1.14
C ILE A 306 -24.93 -0.86 -0.36
N TRP A 307 -24.90 -1.74 0.64
CA TRP A 307 -23.72 -1.98 1.46
C TRP A 307 -22.55 -2.52 0.65
N GLY A 308 -22.80 -3.49 -0.25
CA GLY A 308 -21.78 -4.01 -1.15
C GLY A 308 -21.25 -2.97 -2.12
N SER A 309 -22.14 -2.13 -2.70
CA SER A 309 -21.71 -1.01 -3.56
C SER A 309 -20.87 0.00 -2.79
N CYS A 310 -21.27 0.37 -1.56
CA CYS A 310 -20.49 1.26 -0.70
C CYS A 310 -19.12 0.65 -0.34
N PHE A 311 -19.08 -0.66 -0.09
CA PHE A 311 -17.82 -1.35 0.20
C PHE A 311 -16.88 -1.35 -1.00
N PHE A 312 -17.35 -1.74 -2.18
CA PHE A 312 -16.49 -1.81 -3.36
C PHE A 312 -16.07 -0.44 -3.89
N ILE A 313 -16.87 0.63 -3.76
CA ILE A 313 -16.42 1.99 -4.09
C ILE A 313 -15.37 2.49 -3.07
N PHE A 314 -15.52 2.14 -1.79
CA PHE A 314 -14.51 2.38 -0.77
C PHE A 314 -13.17 1.70 -1.14
N MET A 315 -13.23 0.40 -1.51
CA MET A 315 -12.07 -0.37 -1.96
C MET A 315 -11.43 0.23 -3.22
N ALA A 316 -12.25 0.61 -4.21
CA ALA A 316 -11.79 1.24 -5.44
C ALA A 316 -11.10 2.59 -5.16
N PHE A 317 -11.61 3.40 -4.23
CA PHE A 317 -10.96 4.67 -3.84
C PHE A 317 -9.63 4.42 -3.11
N ALA A 318 -9.57 3.43 -2.23
CA ALA A 318 -8.32 3.05 -1.56
C ALA A 318 -7.26 2.60 -2.58
N ALA A 319 -7.62 1.73 -3.51
CA ALA A 319 -6.72 1.29 -4.57
C ALA A 319 -6.30 2.44 -5.49
N PHE A 320 -7.23 3.26 -5.93
CA PHE A 320 -6.97 4.32 -6.90
C PHE A 320 -6.15 5.47 -6.30
N SER A 321 -6.24 5.75 -5.00
CA SER A 321 -5.39 6.75 -4.33
C SER A 321 -3.90 6.35 -4.39
N THR A 322 -3.60 5.07 -4.18
CA THR A 322 -2.23 4.53 -4.32
C THR A 322 -1.78 4.56 -5.80
N VAL A 323 -2.66 4.19 -6.74
CA VAL A 323 -2.36 4.26 -8.19
C VAL A 323 -1.93 5.68 -8.59
N ILE A 324 -2.70 6.70 -8.22
CA ILE A 324 -2.35 8.11 -8.50
C ILE A 324 -0.99 8.48 -7.89
N ALA A 325 -0.75 8.10 -6.65
CA ALA A 325 0.48 8.42 -5.92
C ALA A 325 1.72 7.79 -6.58
N VAL A 326 1.64 6.51 -6.95
CA VAL A 326 2.75 5.79 -7.60
C VAL A 326 2.93 6.26 -9.05
N PHE A 327 1.86 6.56 -9.77
CA PHE A 327 1.95 7.16 -11.11
C PHE A 327 2.64 8.53 -11.08
N GLU A 328 2.36 9.36 -10.08
CA GLU A 328 3.08 10.63 -9.91
C GLU A 328 4.57 10.40 -9.65
N ASN A 329 4.95 9.37 -8.88
CA ASN A 329 6.35 9.02 -8.67
C ASN A 329 7.02 8.54 -9.97
N ILE A 330 6.37 7.69 -10.77
CA ILE A 330 6.83 7.25 -12.08
C ILE A 330 7.01 8.46 -13.01
N MET A 331 5.99 9.31 -13.12
CA MET A 331 6.02 10.49 -13.97
C MET A 331 7.13 11.46 -13.59
N SER A 332 7.27 11.75 -12.30
CA SER A 332 8.32 12.63 -11.79
C SER A 332 9.72 12.06 -12.06
N SER A 333 9.88 10.73 -11.92
CA SER A 333 11.15 10.06 -12.24
C SER A 333 11.49 10.17 -13.71
N CYS A 334 10.53 9.98 -14.61
CA CYS A 334 10.74 10.16 -16.06
C CYS A 334 11.03 11.61 -16.43
N MET A 335 10.33 12.57 -15.83
CA MET A 335 10.59 14.00 -16.06
C MET A 335 11.99 14.41 -15.59
N ASP A 336 12.41 13.94 -14.40
CA ASP A 336 13.73 14.24 -13.84
C ASP A 336 14.86 13.59 -14.65
N LEU A 337 14.70 12.36 -15.15
CA LEU A 337 15.72 11.63 -15.91
C LEU A 337 15.87 12.13 -17.35
N TRP A 338 14.75 12.30 -18.04
CA TRP A 338 14.73 12.53 -19.49
C TRP A 338 14.27 13.92 -19.90
N GLY A 339 13.88 14.78 -18.96
CA GLY A 339 13.42 16.14 -19.24
C GLY A 339 12.11 16.20 -20.03
N TRP A 340 11.30 15.13 -20.00
CA TRP A 340 10.04 15.06 -20.73
C TRP A 340 8.98 15.98 -20.13
N SER A 341 8.09 16.49 -20.99
CA SER A 341 6.92 17.23 -20.52
C SER A 341 5.93 16.28 -19.80
N ARG A 342 5.17 16.80 -18.84
CA ARG A 342 4.18 16.04 -18.08
C ARG A 342 3.19 15.28 -19.00
N LYS A 343 2.70 15.92 -20.07
CA LYS A 343 1.79 15.29 -21.04
C LYS A 343 2.43 14.13 -21.77
N LYS A 344 3.66 14.32 -22.29
CA LYS A 344 4.41 13.25 -22.97
C LYS A 344 4.63 12.07 -22.03
N THR A 345 5.03 12.37 -20.79
CA THR A 345 5.30 11.36 -19.77
C THR A 345 4.03 10.55 -19.46
N ALA A 346 2.89 11.21 -19.30
CA ALA A 346 1.61 10.53 -19.06
C ALA A 346 1.24 9.58 -20.20
N ILE A 347 1.30 10.04 -21.45
CA ILE A 347 0.94 9.22 -22.61
C ILE A 347 1.86 8.00 -22.75
N VAL A 348 3.18 8.20 -22.66
CA VAL A 348 4.14 7.10 -22.79
C VAL A 348 3.96 6.07 -21.67
N ASN A 349 3.83 6.53 -20.42
CA ASN A 349 3.68 5.62 -19.30
C ASN A 349 2.30 4.92 -19.28
N THR A 350 1.24 5.54 -19.79
CA THR A 350 -0.04 4.86 -20.01
C THR A 350 0.17 3.61 -20.89
N ILE A 351 0.84 3.77 -22.02
CA ILE A 351 1.11 2.65 -22.93
C ILE A 351 2.02 1.60 -22.27
N VAL A 352 3.09 2.05 -21.62
CA VAL A 352 4.05 1.15 -20.95
C VAL A 352 3.37 0.32 -19.86
N ILE A 353 2.57 0.93 -18.99
CA ILE A 353 1.91 0.20 -17.90
C ILE A 353 0.82 -0.73 -18.45
N ILE A 354 0.05 -0.34 -19.48
CA ILE A 354 -0.92 -1.24 -20.11
C ILE A 354 -0.21 -2.51 -20.63
N LEU A 355 0.89 -2.36 -21.37
CA LEU A 355 1.64 -3.50 -21.90
C LEU A 355 2.29 -4.33 -20.78
N ALA A 356 2.84 -3.66 -19.77
CA ALA A 356 3.50 -4.31 -18.63
C ALA A 356 2.52 -5.07 -17.72
N SER A 357 1.23 -4.67 -17.66
CA SER A 357 0.21 -5.38 -16.87
C SER A 357 -0.33 -6.64 -17.57
N LEU A 358 -0.08 -6.81 -18.87
CA LEU A 358 -0.58 -7.99 -19.60
C LEU A 358 -0.11 -9.33 -19.02
N PRO A 359 1.16 -9.54 -18.64
CA PRO A 359 1.60 -10.80 -18.04
C PRO A 359 0.83 -11.14 -16.76
N CYS A 360 0.56 -10.16 -15.89
CA CYS A 360 -0.24 -10.34 -14.69
C CYS A 360 -1.66 -10.81 -15.04
N ILE A 361 -2.34 -10.13 -15.97
CA ILE A 361 -3.70 -10.46 -16.41
C ILE A 361 -3.73 -11.86 -17.04
N LEU A 362 -2.80 -12.15 -17.94
CA LEU A 362 -2.74 -13.43 -18.66
C LEU A 362 -2.35 -14.59 -17.72
N GLY A 363 -1.69 -14.33 -16.61
CA GLY A 363 -1.35 -15.31 -15.58
C GLY A 363 -2.55 -16.04 -14.99
N PHE A 364 -3.75 -15.45 -15.05
CA PHE A 364 -4.98 -16.09 -14.55
C PHE A 364 -5.71 -16.93 -15.60
N ASN A 365 -5.34 -16.84 -16.86
CA ASN A 365 -6.02 -17.51 -17.99
C ASN A 365 -5.03 -18.13 -19.00
N LEU A 366 -4.55 -17.42 -20.00
CA LEU A 366 -3.69 -17.98 -21.06
C LEU A 366 -2.33 -18.48 -20.53
N LEU A 367 -1.81 -17.89 -19.47
CA LEU A 367 -0.56 -18.27 -18.83
C LEU A 367 -0.78 -18.95 -17.46
N SER A 368 -1.99 -19.47 -17.17
CA SER A 368 -2.34 -20.11 -15.90
C SER A 368 -1.49 -21.34 -15.56
N GLY A 369 -0.86 -21.96 -16.55
CA GLY A 369 0.12 -23.05 -16.34
C GLY A 369 1.53 -22.58 -15.94
N PHE A 370 1.80 -21.27 -15.87
CA PHE A 370 3.08 -20.74 -15.44
C PHE A 370 3.07 -20.44 -13.93
N HIS A 371 3.78 -21.25 -13.16
CA HIS A 371 3.86 -21.19 -11.70
C HIS A 371 5.25 -20.74 -11.24
N PRO A 372 5.57 -19.44 -11.25
CA PRO A 372 6.93 -18.92 -11.06
C PRO A 372 7.53 -19.16 -9.67
N LEU A 373 6.69 -19.30 -8.65
CA LEU A 373 7.12 -19.52 -7.24
C LEU A 373 6.73 -20.90 -6.72
N GLY A 374 6.33 -21.83 -7.60
CA GLY A 374 5.86 -23.17 -7.25
C GLY A 374 4.36 -23.35 -7.53
N ASP A 375 3.89 -24.62 -7.40
CA ASP A 375 2.53 -25.01 -7.75
C ASP A 375 1.46 -24.10 -7.12
N GLY A 376 0.47 -23.71 -7.93
CA GLY A 376 -0.65 -22.86 -7.53
C GLY A 376 -0.35 -21.35 -7.48
N THR A 377 0.88 -20.93 -7.80
CA THR A 377 1.23 -19.50 -7.87
C THR A 377 1.00 -18.93 -9.28
N SER A 378 0.69 -17.64 -9.35
CA SER A 378 0.47 -16.88 -10.57
C SER A 378 1.58 -15.85 -10.83
N VAL A 379 1.51 -15.15 -11.94
CA VAL A 379 2.41 -14.00 -12.23
C VAL A 379 2.21 -12.89 -11.19
N LEU A 380 0.97 -12.65 -10.72
CA LEU A 380 0.69 -11.70 -9.66
C LEU A 380 1.48 -12.01 -8.39
N ASP A 381 1.55 -13.29 -7.99
CA ASP A 381 2.28 -13.72 -6.79
C ASP A 381 3.78 -13.44 -6.94
N LEU A 382 4.35 -13.61 -8.14
CA LEU A 382 5.75 -13.25 -8.41
C LEU A 382 5.98 -11.74 -8.29
N GLU A 383 5.10 -10.93 -8.89
CA GLU A 383 5.20 -9.48 -8.86
C GLU A 383 5.06 -8.94 -7.42
N ASP A 384 4.07 -9.45 -6.67
CA ASP A 384 3.91 -9.10 -5.23
C ASP A 384 5.11 -9.56 -4.40
N PHE A 385 5.64 -10.76 -4.64
CA PHE A 385 6.84 -11.22 -3.95
C PHE A 385 8.05 -10.31 -4.19
N MET A 386 8.28 -9.90 -5.44
CA MET A 386 9.37 -8.98 -5.78
C MET A 386 9.24 -7.63 -5.04
N ILE A 387 8.04 -7.12 -4.91
CA ILE A 387 7.78 -5.86 -4.20
C ILE A 387 7.85 -6.06 -2.69
N SER A 388 7.04 -6.95 -2.16
CA SER A 388 6.80 -7.08 -0.71
C SER A 388 7.98 -7.67 0.05
N ASN A 389 8.70 -8.64 -0.56
CA ASN A 389 9.76 -9.39 0.11
C ASN A 389 11.17 -8.94 -0.29
N LEU A 390 11.33 -8.23 -1.41
CA LEU A 390 12.63 -7.78 -1.88
C LEU A 390 12.74 -6.25 -1.92
N ILE A 391 11.99 -5.58 -2.81
CA ILE A 391 12.24 -4.16 -3.13
C ILE A 391 11.92 -3.25 -1.94
N LEU A 392 10.77 -3.41 -1.28
CA LEU A 392 10.40 -2.60 -0.12
C LEU A 392 11.39 -2.78 1.06
N PRO A 393 11.69 -4.01 1.53
CA PRO A 393 12.61 -4.18 2.65
C PRO A 393 14.06 -3.80 2.31
N ILE A 394 14.57 -4.16 1.12
CA ILE A 394 15.93 -3.78 0.68
C ILE A 394 16.03 -2.27 0.54
N GLY A 395 15.05 -1.63 -0.06
CA GLY A 395 15.02 -0.17 -0.19
C GLY A 395 14.97 0.53 1.15
N SER A 396 14.16 0.03 2.09
CA SER A 396 14.10 0.53 3.46
C SER A 396 15.45 0.40 4.19
N LEU A 397 16.15 -0.71 3.99
CA LEU A 397 17.51 -0.91 4.49
C LEU A 397 18.47 0.12 3.88
N ILE A 398 18.39 0.36 2.57
CA ILE A 398 19.23 1.32 1.86
C ILE A 398 18.96 2.76 2.36
N TYR A 399 17.71 3.18 2.53
CA TYR A 399 17.38 4.49 3.12
C TYR A 399 17.97 4.64 4.52
N THR A 400 17.84 3.61 5.35
CA THR A 400 18.38 3.59 6.70
C THR A 400 19.90 3.71 6.72
N LEU A 401 20.60 2.91 5.91
CA LEU A 401 22.05 2.97 5.80
C LEU A 401 22.54 4.29 5.20
N PHE A 402 21.86 4.83 4.19
CA PHE A 402 22.20 6.09 3.56
C PHE A 402 22.10 7.27 4.53
N CYS A 403 21.05 7.32 5.35
CA CYS A 403 20.83 8.37 6.33
C CYS A 403 21.69 8.25 7.59
N THR A 404 22.20 7.04 7.92
CA THR A 404 22.88 6.80 9.20
C THR A 404 24.38 6.53 9.07
N SER A 405 24.84 6.06 7.90
CA SER A 405 26.24 5.69 7.67
C SER A 405 27.10 6.91 7.31
N LYS A 406 28.35 6.91 7.74
CA LYS A 406 29.38 7.86 7.29
C LYS A 406 29.71 7.76 5.80
N TYR A 407 29.42 6.61 5.19
CA TYR A 407 29.57 6.36 3.75
C TYR A 407 28.33 6.71 2.92
N GLY A 408 27.29 7.26 3.53
CA GLY A 408 26.10 7.79 2.87
C GLY A 408 25.99 9.30 3.04
N TRP A 409 24.76 9.80 3.00
CA TRP A 409 24.42 11.20 3.32
C TRP A 409 24.77 11.52 4.77
N GLY A 410 24.53 10.58 5.68
CA GLY A 410 24.99 10.59 7.06
C GLY A 410 23.99 11.17 8.05
N TRP A 411 24.16 10.78 9.34
CA TRP A 411 23.23 11.14 10.42
C TRP A 411 23.10 12.63 10.65
N ASP A 412 24.20 13.39 10.58
CA ASP A 412 24.16 14.80 10.90
C ASP A 412 23.38 15.61 9.86
N ASN A 413 23.47 15.23 8.58
CA ASN A 413 22.67 15.81 7.51
C ASN A 413 21.19 15.41 7.64
N TYR A 414 20.91 14.12 7.93
CA TYR A 414 19.57 13.65 8.15
C TYR A 414 18.88 14.35 9.32
N ILE A 415 19.55 14.44 10.50
CA ILE A 415 18.95 15.05 11.70
C ILE A 415 18.75 16.56 11.53
N ALA A 416 19.63 17.22 10.80
CA ALA A 416 19.47 18.62 10.44
C ALA A 416 18.24 18.82 9.55
N GLU A 417 18.08 18.00 8.51
CA GLU A 417 16.96 18.10 7.57
C GLU A 417 15.62 17.73 8.22
N VAL A 418 15.51 16.56 8.88
CA VAL A 418 14.25 16.07 9.47
C VAL A 418 13.68 17.04 10.50
N ASN A 419 14.55 17.78 11.16
CA ASN A 419 14.22 18.72 12.23
C ASN A 419 14.09 20.19 11.76
N LEU A 420 14.19 20.45 10.45
CA LEU A 420 13.92 21.80 9.93
C LEU A 420 12.45 22.19 10.14
N GLY A 421 12.25 23.49 10.39
CA GLY A 421 10.92 24.07 10.62
C GLY A 421 10.36 23.82 12.03
N SER A 422 9.08 24.14 12.21
CA SER A 422 8.36 24.00 13.48
C SER A 422 7.74 22.60 13.64
N GLY A 423 7.56 22.13 14.86
CA GLY A 423 6.89 20.86 15.19
C GLY A 423 7.76 19.88 15.97
N LEU A 424 7.33 18.62 16.03
CA LEU A 424 8.02 17.56 16.76
C LEU A 424 9.39 17.28 16.13
N LYS A 425 10.39 17.10 16.98
CA LYS A 425 11.77 16.88 16.55
C LYS A 425 12.21 15.45 16.80
N VAL A 426 12.97 14.89 15.89
CA VAL A 426 13.64 13.60 16.07
C VAL A 426 14.78 13.79 17.07
N PRO A 427 14.77 13.07 18.21
CA PRO A 427 15.82 13.20 19.20
C PRO A 427 17.13 12.53 18.72
N ASN A 428 18.25 13.16 18.95
CA ASN A 428 19.56 12.63 18.53
C ASN A 428 19.91 11.30 19.24
N LYS A 429 19.28 11.01 20.37
CA LYS A 429 19.48 9.77 21.14
C LYS A 429 19.10 8.49 20.37
N ILE A 430 18.21 8.56 19.38
CA ILE A 430 17.82 7.39 18.58
C ILE A 430 18.85 7.00 17.55
N ARG A 431 19.97 7.72 17.41
CA ARG A 431 21.04 7.45 16.45
C ARG A 431 21.54 5.99 16.49
N ILE A 432 21.79 5.47 17.70
CA ILE A 432 22.31 4.11 17.90
C ILE A 432 21.27 3.09 17.39
N TYR A 433 20.00 3.29 17.73
CA TYR A 433 18.88 2.48 17.25
C TYR A 433 18.80 2.47 15.72
N CYS A 434 18.73 3.64 15.09
CA CYS A 434 18.61 3.78 13.64
C CYS A 434 19.84 3.25 12.89
N LYS A 435 21.04 3.32 13.50
CA LYS A 435 22.29 2.91 12.86
C LYS A 435 22.53 1.42 12.89
N TRP A 436 22.12 0.73 13.96
CA TRP A 436 22.48 -0.67 14.20
C TRP A 436 21.28 -1.62 14.32
N ILE A 437 20.29 -1.22 15.15
CA ILE A 437 19.15 -2.11 15.45
C ILE A 437 18.18 -2.15 14.28
N LEU A 438 17.81 -1.00 13.75
CA LEU A 438 16.85 -0.90 12.65
C LEU A 438 17.33 -1.63 11.38
N PRO A 439 18.61 -1.47 10.91
CA PRO A 439 19.12 -2.26 9.78
C PRO A 439 19.16 -3.76 10.05
N LEU A 440 19.50 -4.17 11.29
CA LEU A 440 19.52 -5.59 11.66
C LEU A 440 18.13 -6.21 11.58
N ILE A 441 17.13 -5.54 12.13
CA ILE A 441 15.74 -6.01 12.07
C ILE A 441 15.28 -6.09 10.59
N THR A 442 15.57 -5.07 9.80
CA THR A 442 15.22 -5.07 8.37
C THR A 442 15.89 -6.21 7.60
N LEU A 443 17.17 -6.52 7.92
CA LEU A 443 17.88 -7.65 7.34
C LEU A 443 17.23 -8.99 7.71
N ILE A 444 16.81 -9.16 8.96
CA ILE A 444 16.09 -10.36 9.42
C ILE A 444 14.79 -10.54 8.61
N ILE A 445 14.06 -9.46 8.35
CA ILE A 445 12.83 -9.49 7.55
C ILE A 445 13.14 -9.97 6.12
N ILE A 446 14.18 -9.41 5.48
CA ILE A 446 14.60 -9.80 4.13
C ILE A 446 14.94 -11.29 4.08
N VAL A 447 15.79 -11.76 4.99
CA VAL A 447 16.22 -13.17 5.04
C VAL A 447 15.02 -14.09 5.25
N ASN A 448 14.12 -13.74 6.15
CA ASN A 448 12.94 -14.56 6.42
C ASN A 448 11.95 -14.59 5.25
N GLY A 449 11.77 -13.46 4.56
CA GLY A 449 10.99 -13.40 3.33
C GLY A 449 11.53 -14.31 2.23
N LEU A 450 12.85 -14.40 2.10
CA LEU A 450 13.50 -15.31 1.15
C LEU A 450 13.35 -16.79 1.58
N ILE A 451 13.56 -17.09 2.86
CA ILE A 451 13.42 -18.46 3.39
C ILE A 451 11.99 -18.98 3.18
N SER A 452 10.98 -18.17 3.43
CA SER A 452 9.58 -18.58 3.32
C SER A 452 9.15 -19.02 1.91
N VAL A 453 9.87 -18.62 0.88
CA VAL A 453 9.57 -18.98 -0.53
C VAL A 453 10.49 -20.07 -1.06
N PHE A 454 11.78 -20.01 -0.77
CA PHE A 454 12.76 -20.90 -1.40
C PHE A 454 13.14 -22.12 -0.56
N PHE A 455 12.75 -22.17 0.72
CA PHE A 455 13.09 -23.25 1.64
C PHE A 455 11.85 -23.83 2.36
N LYS A 456 10.71 -23.82 1.68
CA LYS A 456 9.49 -24.53 2.13
C LYS A 456 9.64 -26.02 2.02
#